data_ae6e138d2fa7246278d49210a1df3c86
#
_entry.id   ae6e138d2fa7246278d49210a1df3c86
#
_cell.length_a   1.000
_cell.length_b   1.000
_cell.length_c   1.000
_cell.angle_alpha   90.00
_cell.angle_beta   90.00
_cell.angle_gamma   90.00
#
_symmetry.space_group_name_H-M   'P 1'
#
loop_
_entity.id
_entity.type
_entity.pdbx_description
1 polymer ?
#
loop_
_entity_poly.entity_id
_entity_poly.type
_entity_poly.pdbx_seq_one_letter_code
_entity_poly.pdbx_strand_id
1 'polypeptide(L)'
;MPRKRQSTKARIVKSAWNLFYKNGYEQTTVEEIIAASKTSKGTFYHYFKGKEALLNSLSYLFDEKYEELVPLIDDNMSCRDKLLYLNHELFDMIEHSIDIKLLASLYSSQLVTKDKKSLSDKKRFYFQWITEIIEAGLESGEFKNSSSAGELMNIYAMYERALLYDWALFKGKYSLTEYSDRLLPHVLDMFEKGV
;
A
#
# COMPACT_ATOMS: atom_id res chain seq x y z
N MET A 1 -0.28 28.00 -11.96
CA MET A 1 -1.16 26.87 -12.27
C MET A 1 -2.29 26.82 -11.24
N PRO A 2 -3.57 26.71 -11.61
CA PRO A 2 -4.66 26.64 -10.64
C PRO A 2 -4.53 25.34 -9.84
N ARG A 3 -4.49 25.42 -8.49
CA ARG A 3 -4.53 24.27 -7.58
C ARG A 3 -5.78 23.44 -7.91
N LYS A 4 -5.59 22.20 -8.34
CA LYS A 4 -6.67 21.22 -8.57
C LYS A 4 -7.49 21.14 -7.26
N ARG A 5 -8.75 21.54 -7.30
CA ARG A 5 -9.62 21.58 -6.12
C ARG A 5 -9.75 20.14 -5.61
N GLN A 6 -9.18 19.87 -4.45
CA GLN A 6 -9.21 18.55 -3.82
C GLN A 6 -10.66 18.05 -3.71
N SER A 7 -10.94 16.84 -4.14
CA SER A 7 -12.30 16.28 -4.09
C SER A 7 -12.78 16.20 -2.63
N THR A 8 -14.09 16.28 -2.42
CA THR A 8 -14.68 16.17 -1.08
C THR A 8 -14.28 14.85 -0.40
N LYS A 9 -14.24 13.75 -1.17
CA LYS A 9 -13.79 12.44 -0.70
C LYS A 9 -12.33 12.49 -0.21
N ALA A 10 -11.42 13.05 -1.00
CA ALA A 10 -10.01 13.18 -0.63
C ALA A 10 -9.82 14.06 0.62
N ARG A 11 -10.63 15.12 0.78
CA ARG A 11 -10.59 15.98 1.96
C ARG A 11 -11.04 15.23 3.22
N ILE A 12 -12.08 14.40 3.15
CA ILE A 12 -12.52 13.55 4.28
C ILE A 12 -11.42 12.57 4.64
N VAL A 13 -10.84 11.86 3.67
CA VAL A 13 -9.74 10.91 3.86
C VAL A 13 -8.57 11.61 4.56
N LYS A 14 -8.07 12.71 4.01
CA LYS A 14 -6.95 13.45 4.58
C LYS A 14 -7.21 13.92 6.02
N SER A 15 -8.42 14.40 6.30
CA SER A 15 -8.78 14.82 7.66
C SER A 15 -8.84 13.66 8.64
N ALA A 16 -9.40 12.52 8.21
CA ALA A 16 -9.43 11.30 9.00
C ALA A 16 -8.02 10.79 9.32
N TRP A 17 -7.13 10.76 8.32
CA TRP A 17 -5.74 10.32 8.52
C TRP A 17 -4.99 11.21 9.50
N ASN A 18 -5.12 12.53 9.39
CA ASN A 18 -4.51 13.47 10.33
C ASN A 18 -5.00 13.23 11.77
N LEU A 19 -6.28 12.92 11.95
CA LEU A 19 -6.85 12.61 13.26
C LEU A 19 -6.40 11.24 13.77
N PHE A 20 -6.38 10.21 12.92
CA PHE A 20 -5.89 8.88 13.27
C PHE A 20 -4.43 8.91 13.71
N TYR A 21 -3.61 9.68 13.01
CA TYR A 21 -2.21 9.87 13.38
C TYR A 21 -2.05 10.61 14.71
N LYS A 22 -2.83 11.67 14.92
CA LYS A 22 -2.72 12.51 16.12
C LYS A 22 -3.32 11.86 17.37
N ASN A 23 -4.49 11.26 17.25
CA ASN A 23 -5.31 10.81 18.37
C ASN A 23 -5.34 9.27 18.47
N GLY A 24 -4.90 8.54 17.44
CA GLY A 24 -5.12 7.12 17.28
C GLY A 24 -6.46 6.80 16.63
N TYR A 25 -6.54 5.63 15.96
CA TYR A 25 -7.75 5.20 15.26
C TYR A 25 -8.92 5.00 16.20
N GLU A 26 -8.72 4.30 17.32
CA GLU A 26 -9.80 3.95 18.25
C GLU A 26 -10.43 5.21 18.89
N GLN A 27 -9.63 6.21 19.20
CA GLN A 27 -10.06 7.42 19.89
C GLN A 27 -10.69 8.45 18.95
N THR A 28 -10.48 8.32 17.63
CA THR A 28 -11.05 9.26 16.65
C THR A 28 -12.50 8.90 16.34
N THR A 29 -13.38 9.89 16.42
CA THR A 29 -14.82 9.75 16.13
C THR A 29 -15.16 10.22 14.70
N VAL A 30 -16.27 9.72 14.16
CA VAL A 30 -16.79 10.19 12.85
C VAL A 30 -17.16 11.67 12.92
N GLU A 31 -17.68 12.14 14.04
CA GLU A 31 -18.04 13.54 14.27
C GLU A 31 -16.83 14.47 14.18
N GLU A 32 -15.68 14.08 14.75
CA GLU A 32 -14.42 14.83 14.62
C GLU A 32 -13.94 14.89 13.18
N ILE A 33 -14.05 13.77 12.43
CA ILE A 33 -13.67 13.71 11.01
C ILE A 33 -14.57 14.65 10.19
N ILE A 34 -15.88 14.64 10.43
CA ILE A 34 -16.84 15.53 9.78
C ILE A 34 -16.48 17.00 10.03
N ALA A 35 -16.20 17.34 11.28
CA ALA A 35 -15.81 18.70 11.68
C ALA A 35 -14.49 19.13 11.02
N ALA A 36 -13.45 18.29 11.11
CA ALA A 36 -12.13 18.57 10.54
C ALA A 36 -12.16 18.69 9.02
N SER A 37 -12.95 17.85 8.34
CA SER A 37 -13.09 17.88 6.88
C SER A 37 -14.04 18.97 6.38
N LYS A 38 -14.71 19.71 7.29
CA LYS A 38 -15.71 20.73 6.95
C LYS A 38 -16.78 20.18 5.99
N THR A 39 -17.29 19.01 6.30
CA THR A 39 -18.37 18.35 5.55
C THR A 39 -19.63 18.22 6.39
N SER A 40 -20.76 17.89 5.77
CA SER A 40 -21.97 17.52 6.51
C SER A 40 -21.97 16.02 6.84
N LYS A 41 -22.75 15.62 7.84
CA LYS A 41 -22.97 14.22 8.20
C LYS A 41 -23.49 13.41 7.00
N GLY A 42 -24.44 13.95 6.24
CA GLY A 42 -24.95 13.32 5.02
C GLY A 42 -23.87 13.17 3.94
N THR A 43 -23.00 14.17 3.77
CA THR A 43 -21.88 14.09 2.83
C THR A 43 -20.88 13.01 3.24
N PHE A 44 -20.56 12.89 4.53
CA PHE A 44 -19.68 11.83 5.02
C PHE A 44 -20.26 10.45 4.72
N TYR A 45 -21.49 10.19 5.12
CA TYR A 45 -22.14 8.88 4.91
C TYR A 45 -22.47 8.56 3.47
N HIS A 46 -22.49 9.56 2.58
CA HIS A 46 -22.54 9.33 1.14
C HIS A 46 -21.27 8.64 0.62
N TYR A 47 -20.09 8.98 1.17
CA TYR A 47 -18.81 8.41 0.74
C TYR A 47 -18.35 7.20 1.57
N PHE A 48 -18.64 7.19 2.86
CA PHE A 48 -18.11 6.19 3.80
C PHE A 48 -19.20 5.70 4.75
N LYS A 49 -19.37 4.40 4.85
CA LYS A 49 -20.37 3.79 5.77
C LYS A 49 -20.01 3.97 7.24
N GLY A 50 -18.76 4.26 7.55
CA GLY A 50 -18.26 4.44 8.90
C GLY A 50 -16.74 4.64 8.90
N LYS A 51 -16.16 4.65 10.11
CA LYS A 51 -14.72 4.84 10.33
C LYS A 51 -13.88 3.71 9.71
N GLU A 52 -14.39 2.47 9.76
CA GLU A 52 -13.71 1.32 9.14
C GLU A 52 -13.54 1.45 7.63
N ALA A 53 -14.51 2.08 6.95
CA ALA A 53 -14.42 2.31 5.51
C ALA A 53 -13.27 3.27 5.13
N LEU A 54 -12.80 4.10 6.09
CA LEU A 54 -11.64 4.96 5.92
C LEU A 54 -10.31 4.19 6.07
N LEU A 55 -10.27 3.10 6.84
CA LEU A 55 -9.08 2.25 6.90
C LEU A 55 -8.72 1.70 5.52
N ASN A 56 -9.73 1.34 4.73
CA ASN A 56 -9.51 0.87 3.36
C ASN A 56 -8.83 1.93 2.46
N SER A 57 -8.93 3.21 2.84
CA SER A 57 -8.24 4.28 2.10
C SER A 57 -6.72 4.32 2.33
N LEU A 58 -6.17 3.57 3.31
CA LEU A 58 -4.72 3.44 3.48
C LEU A 58 -4.06 2.81 2.25
N SER A 59 -4.73 1.85 1.62
CA SER A 59 -4.24 1.26 0.38
C SER A 59 -4.07 2.29 -0.75
N TYR A 60 -4.86 3.36 -0.77
CA TYR A 60 -4.71 4.45 -1.74
C TYR A 60 -3.48 5.33 -1.44
N LEU A 61 -3.08 5.49 -0.17
CA LEU A 61 -1.81 6.18 0.15
C LEU A 61 -0.62 5.39 -0.37
N PHE A 62 -0.69 4.06 -0.34
CA PHE A 62 0.34 3.22 -0.94
C PHE A 62 0.36 3.40 -2.46
N ASP A 63 -0.79 3.48 -3.12
CA ASP A 63 -0.86 3.76 -4.55
C ASP A 63 -0.33 5.16 -4.88
N GLU A 64 -0.66 6.20 -4.10
CA GLU A 64 -0.11 7.56 -4.24
C GLU A 64 1.42 7.56 -4.15
N LYS A 65 2.01 6.80 -3.20
CA LYS A 65 3.47 6.66 -3.11
C LYS A 65 4.06 6.03 -4.39
N TYR A 66 3.43 5.00 -4.94
CA TYR A 66 3.87 4.40 -6.20
C TYR A 66 3.76 5.39 -7.37
N GLU A 67 2.66 6.16 -7.48
CA GLU A 67 2.48 7.20 -8.49
C GLU A 67 3.57 8.29 -8.39
N GLU A 68 4.07 8.58 -7.20
CA GLU A 68 5.19 9.52 -6.97
C GLU A 68 6.54 8.91 -7.37
N LEU A 69 6.75 7.60 -7.12
CA LEU A 69 8.03 6.93 -7.36
C LEU A 69 8.25 6.57 -8.83
N VAL A 70 7.20 6.17 -9.54
CA VAL A 70 7.29 5.70 -10.93
C VAL A 70 8.05 6.67 -11.86
N PRO A 71 7.77 8.00 -11.83
CA PRO A 71 8.52 8.95 -12.67
C PRO A 71 10.00 9.12 -12.28
N LEU A 72 10.42 8.58 -11.14
CA LEU A 72 11.80 8.68 -10.62
C LEU A 72 12.63 7.44 -10.93
N ILE A 73 12.00 6.38 -11.44
CA ILE A 73 12.69 5.15 -11.84
C ILE A 73 13.56 5.44 -13.07
N ASP A 74 14.85 5.10 -12.98
CA ASP A 74 15.75 5.14 -14.13
C ASP A 74 15.37 4.03 -15.12
N ASP A 75 15.19 4.37 -16.39
CA ASP A 75 14.84 3.43 -17.45
C ASP A 75 15.90 2.33 -17.61
N ASN A 76 17.16 2.60 -17.25
CA ASN A 76 18.27 1.65 -17.31
C ASN A 76 18.29 0.65 -16.12
N MET A 77 17.48 0.83 -15.09
CA MET A 77 17.39 -0.14 -14.00
C MET A 77 16.86 -1.47 -14.52
N SER A 78 17.44 -2.57 -14.02
CA SER A 78 16.89 -3.91 -14.24
C SER A 78 15.46 -4.03 -13.65
N CYS A 79 14.65 -4.96 -14.14
CA CYS A 79 13.32 -5.19 -13.58
C CYS A 79 13.40 -5.61 -12.11
N ARG A 80 14.42 -6.38 -11.74
CA ARG A 80 14.75 -6.72 -10.35
C ARG A 80 15.00 -5.47 -9.52
N ASP A 81 15.88 -4.58 -9.97
CA ASP A 81 16.23 -3.39 -9.20
C ASP A 81 15.05 -2.42 -9.07
N LYS A 82 14.18 -2.33 -10.08
CA LYS A 82 12.92 -1.57 -9.98
C LYS A 82 12.01 -2.11 -8.88
N LEU A 83 11.86 -3.43 -8.78
CA LEU A 83 11.06 -4.06 -7.73
C LEU A 83 11.66 -3.86 -6.33
N LEU A 84 12.99 -3.96 -6.20
CA LEU A 84 13.69 -3.70 -4.94
C LEU A 84 13.53 -2.24 -4.51
N TYR A 85 13.75 -1.30 -5.43
CA TYR A 85 13.62 0.13 -5.18
C TYR A 85 12.20 0.51 -4.73
N LEU A 86 11.18 0.04 -5.44
CA LEU A 86 9.79 0.35 -5.11
C LEU A 86 9.39 -0.20 -3.74
N ASN A 87 9.82 -1.42 -3.40
CA ASN A 87 9.57 -2.01 -2.09
C ASN A 87 10.27 -1.24 -0.98
N HIS A 88 11.56 -0.91 -1.16
CA HIS A 88 12.34 -0.14 -0.20
C HIS A 88 11.65 1.19 0.13
N GLU A 89 11.32 1.98 -0.88
CA GLU A 89 10.70 3.29 -0.72
C GLU A 89 9.30 3.24 -0.10
N LEU A 90 8.50 2.22 -0.47
CA LEU A 90 7.20 2.02 0.15
C LEU A 90 7.34 1.66 1.63
N PHE A 91 8.25 0.74 1.95
CA PHE A 91 8.42 0.24 3.31
C PHE A 91 9.05 1.28 4.22
N ASP A 92 9.98 2.09 3.71
CA ASP A 92 10.51 3.26 4.43
C ASP A 92 9.40 4.26 4.78
N MET A 93 8.54 4.58 3.81
CA MET A 93 7.39 5.44 4.05
C MET A 93 6.44 4.84 5.10
N ILE A 94 6.16 3.53 5.03
CA ILE A 94 5.28 2.86 6.00
C ILE A 94 5.90 2.88 7.38
N GLU A 95 7.19 2.52 7.51
CA GLU A 95 7.91 2.47 8.79
C GLU A 95 7.93 3.81 9.51
N HIS A 96 8.15 4.90 8.77
CA HIS A 96 8.33 6.23 9.35
C HIS A 96 7.05 7.08 9.40
N SER A 97 6.02 6.74 8.60
CA SER A 97 4.84 7.61 8.43
C SER A 97 3.52 6.95 8.83
N ILE A 98 3.48 5.63 9.06
CA ILE A 98 2.24 4.93 9.39
C ILE A 98 2.28 4.42 10.83
N ASP A 99 1.30 4.82 11.65
CA ASP A 99 1.15 4.27 12.99
C ASP A 99 0.89 2.75 12.91
N ILE A 100 1.68 1.98 13.65
CA ILE A 100 1.64 0.51 13.64
C ILE A 100 0.26 -0.05 14.06
N LYS A 101 -0.45 0.63 14.96
CA LYS A 101 -1.80 0.22 15.39
C LYS A 101 -2.79 0.42 14.26
N LEU A 102 -2.57 1.44 13.44
CA LEU A 102 -3.40 1.74 12.28
C LEU A 102 -3.21 0.68 11.20
N LEU A 103 -1.98 0.26 10.95
CA LEU A 103 -1.66 -0.85 10.05
C LEU A 103 -2.30 -2.15 10.55
N ALA A 104 -2.17 -2.47 11.84
CA ALA A 104 -2.80 -3.63 12.46
C ALA A 104 -4.34 -3.59 12.33
N SER A 105 -4.95 -2.42 12.52
CA SER A 105 -6.40 -2.23 12.36
C SER A 105 -6.83 -2.44 10.91
N LEU A 106 -6.04 -1.96 9.93
CA LEU A 106 -6.29 -2.24 8.52
C LEU A 106 -6.30 -3.74 8.25
N TYR A 107 -5.24 -4.47 8.64
CA TYR A 107 -5.14 -5.91 8.42
C TYR A 107 -6.29 -6.67 9.08
N SER A 108 -6.62 -6.35 10.34
CA SER A 108 -7.75 -6.94 11.04
C SER A 108 -9.07 -6.71 10.28
N SER A 109 -9.31 -5.49 9.81
CA SER A 109 -10.51 -5.17 9.04
C SER A 109 -10.60 -5.97 7.73
N GLN A 110 -9.47 -6.19 7.04
CA GLN A 110 -9.43 -6.97 5.79
C GLN A 110 -9.81 -8.45 6.00
N LEU A 111 -9.57 -9.00 7.19
CA LEU A 111 -9.91 -10.38 7.50
C LEU A 111 -11.40 -10.58 7.77
N VAL A 112 -12.05 -9.59 8.41
CA VAL A 112 -13.44 -9.71 8.88
C VAL A 112 -14.46 -9.03 7.95
N THR A 113 -14.03 -8.13 7.07
CA THR A 113 -14.95 -7.41 6.17
C THR A 113 -15.65 -8.33 5.19
N LYS A 114 -16.94 -8.08 4.97
CA LYS A 114 -17.72 -8.67 3.88
C LYS A 114 -17.67 -7.84 2.60
N ASP A 115 -17.18 -6.62 2.68
CA ASP A 115 -16.99 -5.72 1.55
C ASP A 115 -15.71 -6.09 0.76
N LYS A 116 -15.48 -5.40 -0.37
CA LYS A 116 -14.29 -5.59 -1.19
C LYS A 116 -13.01 -5.30 -0.38
N LYS A 117 -12.09 -6.25 -0.41
CA LYS A 117 -10.79 -6.14 0.28
C LYS A 117 -9.85 -5.23 -0.51
N SER A 118 -9.56 -4.05 0.02
CA SER A 118 -8.74 -3.05 -0.68
C SER A 118 -7.30 -3.51 -0.92
N LEU A 119 -6.71 -4.27 0.01
CA LEU A 119 -5.33 -4.78 -0.14
C LEU A 119 -5.17 -5.85 -1.24
N SER A 120 -6.25 -6.45 -1.71
CA SER A 120 -6.22 -7.46 -2.78
C SER A 120 -6.95 -7.00 -4.05
N ASP A 121 -7.30 -5.73 -4.18
CA ASP A 121 -7.95 -5.19 -5.35
C ASP A 121 -6.96 -5.03 -6.52
N LYS A 122 -7.01 -5.97 -7.47
CA LYS A 122 -6.14 -5.99 -8.65
C LYS A 122 -6.31 -4.78 -9.60
N LYS A 123 -7.33 -3.93 -9.37
CA LYS A 123 -7.52 -2.68 -10.12
C LYS A 123 -6.70 -1.52 -9.60
N ARG A 124 -6.00 -1.69 -8.49
CA ARG A 124 -5.13 -0.66 -7.93
C ARG A 124 -3.90 -0.46 -8.80
N PHE A 125 -3.39 0.77 -8.82
CA PHE A 125 -2.19 1.18 -9.55
C PHE A 125 -0.98 0.30 -9.20
N TYR A 126 -0.80 0.00 -7.92
CA TYR A 126 0.20 -0.94 -7.41
C TYR A 126 0.25 -2.25 -8.21
N PHE A 127 -0.90 -2.96 -8.34
CA PHE A 127 -0.94 -4.25 -9.03
C PHE A 127 -0.62 -4.12 -10.52
N GLN A 128 -1.12 -3.08 -11.17
CA GLN A 128 -0.89 -2.85 -12.59
C GLN A 128 0.58 -2.61 -12.86
N TRP A 129 1.18 -1.68 -12.12
CA TRP A 129 2.57 -1.27 -12.34
C TRP A 129 3.58 -2.39 -12.03
N ILE A 130 3.42 -3.10 -10.90
CA ILE A 130 4.29 -4.24 -10.57
C ILE A 130 4.15 -5.35 -11.61
N THR A 131 2.93 -5.60 -12.13
CA THR A 131 2.71 -6.58 -13.20
C THR A 131 3.47 -6.17 -14.47
N GLU A 132 3.40 -4.90 -14.88
CA GLU A 132 4.13 -4.40 -16.05
C GLU A 132 5.65 -4.58 -15.93
N ILE A 133 6.24 -4.33 -14.74
CA ILE A 133 7.66 -4.58 -14.50
C ILE A 133 7.99 -6.07 -14.63
N ILE A 134 7.15 -6.94 -14.08
CA ILE A 134 7.35 -8.39 -14.13
C ILE A 134 7.20 -8.90 -15.57
N GLU A 135 6.22 -8.42 -16.33
CA GLU A 135 6.03 -8.74 -17.75
C GLU A 135 7.27 -8.35 -18.56
N ALA A 136 7.78 -7.14 -18.38
CA ALA A 136 9.00 -6.69 -19.03
C ALA A 136 10.22 -7.55 -18.67
N GLY A 137 10.33 -8.00 -17.42
CA GLY A 137 11.38 -8.92 -16.97
C GLY A 137 11.29 -10.30 -17.61
N LEU A 138 10.08 -10.83 -17.80
CA LEU A 138 9.86 -12.10 -18.51
C LEU A 138 10.15 -11.97 -20.02
N GLU A 139 9.69 -10.90 -20.64
CA GLU A 139 9.92 -10.62 -22.06
C GLU A 139 11.40 -10.42 -22.40
N SER A 140 12.14 -9.72 -21.55
CA SER A 140 13.59 -9.51 -21.73
C SER A 140 14.42 -10.76 -21.41
N GLY A 141 13.84 -11.77 -20.75
CA GLY A 141 14.54 -12.96 -20.28
C GLY A 141 15.37 -12.71 -19.00
N GLU A 142 15.21 -11.57 -18.34
CA GLU A 142 15.77 -11.31 -17.01
C GLU A 142 15.13 -12.26 -15.98
N PHE A 143 13.82 -12.42 -16.04
CA PHE A 143 13.09 -13.43 -15.28
C PHE A 143 12.88 -14.68 -16.13
N LYS A 144 13.33 -15.84 -15.62
CA LYS A 144 13.30 -17.13 -16.32
C LYS A 144 12.33 -18.11 -15.66
N ASN A 145 11.17 -17.63 -15.26
CA ASN A 145 10.18 -18.44 -14.58
C ASN A 145 9.10 -18.92 -15.56
N SER A 146 8.62 -20.15 -15.37
CA SER A 146 7.52 -20.71 -16.16
C SER A 146 6.14 -20.19 -15.73
N SER A 147 6.05 -19.52 -14.59
CA SER A 147 4.83 -18.91 -14.07
C SER A 147 4.44 -17.66 -14.87
N SER A 148 3.15 -17.39 -14.92
CA SER A 148 2.64 -16.15 -15.51
C SER A 148 3.03 -14.93 -14.68
N ALA A 149 3.11 -13.75 -15.31
CA ALA A 149 3.35 -12.48 -14.61
C ALA A 149 2.34 -12.27 -13.46
N GLY A 150 1.08 -12.67 -13.64
CA GLY A 150 0.05 -12.58 -12.61
C GLY A 150 0.31 -13.48 -11.40
N GLU A 151 0.92 -14.66 -11.59
CA GLU A 151 1.35 -15.53 -10.48
C GLU A 151 2.55 -14.96 -9.74
N LEU A 152 3.57 -14.48 -10.45
CA LEU A 152 4.72 -13.81 -9.86
C LEU A 152 4.33 -12.55 -9.10
N MET A 153 3.40 -11.75 -9.65
CA MET A 153 2.80 -10.61 -8.97
C MET A 153 2.10 -11.03 -7.67
N ASN A 154 1.35 -12.14 -7.68
CA ASN A 154 0.70 -12.63 -6.47
C ASN A 154 1.74 -13.04 -5.40
N ILE A 155 2.85 -13.67 -5.79
CA ILE A 155 3.96 -14.03 -4.89
C ILE A 155 4.56 -12.77 -4.28
N TYR A 156 4.90 -11.78 -5.10
CA TYR A 156 5.45 -10.50 -4.65
C TYR A 156 4.51 -9.80 -3.66
N ALA A 157 3.24 -9.63 -4.02
CA ALA A 157 2.25 -8.99 -3.15
C ALA A 157 1.96 -9.79 -1.87
N MET A 158 2.05 -11.13 -1.92
CA MET A 158 1.89 -11.98 -0.75
C MET A 158 3.07 -11.82 0.20
N TYR A 159 4.30 -11.75 -0.31
CA TYR A 159 5.49 -11.47 0.47
C TYR A 159 5.37 -10.14 1.20
N GLU A 160 5.04 -9.05 0.49
CA GLU A 160 4.90 -7.73 1.11
C GLU A 160 3.83 -7.73 2.22
N ARG A 161 2.67 -8.31 1.94
CA ARG A 161 1.60 -8.41 2.95
C ARG A 161 2.01 -9.24 4.16
N ALA A 162 2.72 -10.34 3.95
CA ALA A 162 3.19 -11.20 5.03
C ALA A 162 4.17 -10.46 5.93
N LEU A 163 5.11 -9.71 5.33
CA LEU A 163 6.10 -8.96 6.09
C LEU A 163 5.48 -7.78 6.86
N LEU A 164 4.56 -7.05 6.25
CA LEU A 164 3.81 -5.99 6.93
C LEU A 164 2.96 -6.54 8.08
N TYR A 165 2.33 -7.70 7.90
CA TYR A 165 1.59 -8.38 8.96
C TYR A 165 2.52 -8.78 10.11
N ASP A 166 3.65 -9.40 9.80
CA ASP A 166 4.64 -9.83 10.80
C ASP A 166 5.19 -8.62 11.58
N TRP A 167 5.56 -7.56 10.88
CA TRP A 167 6.01 -6.31 11.50
C TRP A 167 4.97 -5.70 12.44
N ALA A 168 3.69 -5.72 12.04
CA ALA A 168 2.59 -5.26 12.90
C ALA A 168 2.39 -6.18 14.12
N LEU A 169 2.51 -7.51 13.94
CA LEU A 169 2.43 -8.50 15.01
C LEU A 169 3.52 -8.28 16.07
N PHE A 170 4.74 -7.97 15.64
CA PHE A 170 5.87 -7.65 16.52
C PHE A 170 5.92 -6.18 16.95
N LYS A 171 4.87 -5.39 16.66
CA LYS A 171 4.72 -4.00 17.10
C LYS A 171 5.89 -3.09 16.69
N GLY A 172 6.40 -3.29 15.48
CA GLY A 172 7.49 -2.49 14.93
C GLY A 172 8.83 -2.64 15.65
N LYS A 173 9.13 -3.80 16.27
CA LYS A 173 10.35 -3.99 17.06
C LYS A 173 11.62 -4.15 16.23
N TYR A 174 11.51 -4.21 14.92
CA TYR A 174 12.65 -4.28 14.00
C TYR A 174 12.41 -3.31 12.83
N SER A 175 13.47 -2.92 12.13
CA SER A 175 13.32 -2.10 10.93
C SER A 175 12.67 -2.93 9.82
N LEU A 176 11.49 -2.48 9.38
CA LEU A 176 10.74 -3.10 8.30
C LEU A 176 11.55 -3.05 6.99
N THR A 177 12.11 -1.88 6.70
CA THR A 177 12.86 -1.61 5.49
C THR A 177 14.12 -2.46 5.42
N GLU A 178 14.99 -2.40 6.43
CA GLU A 178 16.22 -3.20 6.46
C GLU A 178 15.94 -4.71 6.41
N TYR A 179 14.86 -5.17 7.03
CA TYR A 179 14.50 -6.58 7.02
C TYR A 179 14.00 -7.01 5.64
N SER A 180 13.20 -6.16 4.97
CA SER A 180 12.76 -6.41 3.60
C SER A 180 13.93 -6.41 2.61
N ASP A 181 14.85 -5.46 2.71
CA ASP A 181 16.04 -5.36 1.84
C ASP A 181 16.90 -6.63 1.87
N ARG A 182 16.89 -7.35 2.99
CA ARG A 182 17.59 -8.64 3.09
C ARG A 182 16.79 -9.82 2.54
N LEU A 183 15.49 -9.81 2.65
CA LEU A 183 14.66 -10.97 2.31
C LEU A 183 14.11 -10.93 0.88
N LEU A 184 13.70 -9.75 0.39
CA LEU A 184 13.12 -9.62 -0.93
C LEU A 184 14.04 -10.10 -2.06
N PRO A 185 15.39 -9.89 -2.02
CA PRO A 185 16.29 -10.47 -3.02
C PRO A 185 16.13 -11.98 -3.18
N HIS A 186 15.91 -12.73 -2.08
CA HIS A 186 15.70 -14.19 -2.13
C HIS A 186 14.37 -14.57 -2.80
N VAL A 187 13.34 -13.75 -2.61
CA VAL A 187 12.06 -13.96 -3.32
C VAL A 187 12.23 -13.71 -4.82
N LEU A 188 12.95 -12.66 -5.19
CA LEU A 188 13.21 -12.33 -6.59
C LEU A 188 14.16 -13.32 -7.27
N ASP A 189 15.05 -13.99 -6.52
CA ASP A 189 15.87 -15.09 -7.04
C ASP A 189 15.01 -16.22 -7.62
N MET A 190 13.79 -16.45 -7.10
CA MET A 190 12.85 -17.42 -7.66
C MET A 190 12.32 -16.97 -9.03
N PHE A 191 12.26 -15.65 -9.28
CA PHE A 191 11.82 -15.12 -10.59
C PHE A 191 12.90 -15.29 -11.66
N GLU A 192 14.17 -15.16 -11.27
CA GLU A 192 15.33 -15.27 -12.17
C GLU A 192 15.70 -16.73 -12.52
N LYS A 193 15.58 -17.63 -11.56
CA LYS A 193 16.09 -19.01 -11.70
C LYS A 193 15.06 -20.00 -12.20
N GLY A 194 13.78 -19.64 -12.12
CA GLY A 194 12.68 -20.58 -12.31
C GLY A 194 12.59 -21.60 -11.16
N VAL A 195 11.43 -22.15 -10.95
CA VAL A 195 11.19 -23.30 -10.08
C VAL A 195 11.03 -24.53 -10.94
#